data_756d843504ca10fbe182e8139721d203
#
_entry.id   756d843504ca10fbe182e8139721d203
#
_cell.length_a   1.000
_cell.length_b   1.000
_cell.length_c   1.000
_cell.angle_alpha   90.00
_cell.angle_beta   90.00
_cell.angle_gamma   90.00
#
_symmetry.space_group_name_H-M   'P 1'
#
loop_
_entity.id
_entity.type
_entity.pdbx_description
1 polymer ?
#
loop_
_entity_poly.entity_id
_entity_poly.type
_entity_poly.pdbx_seq_one_letter_code
_entity_poly.pdbx_strand_id
1 'polypeptide(L)'
;MNYYHIRTYTPFCGEEADVYIAAETEKEYHDKANEATAENGMEWFDEDDWLERHHDDENSIDDYYAQCGWRLMGMITEEEYNKLNEEGEWCI
;
A
#
# COMPACT_ATOMS: atom_id res chain seq x y z
N MET A 1 17.75 -9.39 -8.91
CA MET A 1 16.76 -8.55 -8.23
C MET A 1 15.63 -8.22 -9.20
N ASN A 2 14.41 -8.25 -8.71
CA ASN A 2 13.21 -7.93 -9.50
C ASN A 2 12.62 -6.60 -9.02
N TYR A 3 11.95 -5.90 -9.92
CA TYR A 3 11.34 -4.61 -9.63
C TYR A 3 9.86 -4.65 -9.99
N TYR A 4 9.02 -4.20 -9.06
CA TYR A 4 7.57 -4.31 -9.17
C TYR A 4 6.90 -2.95 -9.00
N HIS A 5 5.85 -2.73 -9.75
CA HIS A 5 4.94 -1.61 -9.51
C HIS A 5 3.66 -2.17 -8.92
N ILE A 6 3.36 -1.78 -7.69
CA ILE A 6 2.11 -2.14 -7.03
C ILE A 6 1.28 -0.88 -6.79
N ARG A 7 0.01 -1.08 -6.54
CA ARG A 7 -0.88 -0.02 -6.12
C ARG A 7 -1.59 -0.45 -4.84
N THR A 8 -1.42 0.33 -3.78
CA THR A 8 -2.11 0.11 -2.51
C THR A 8 -3.46 0.80 -2.53
N TYR A 9 -4.41 0.32 -1.75
CA TYR A 9 -5.74 0.91 -1.67
C TYR A 9 -6.30 0.81 -0.25
N THR A 10 -7.26 1.70 0.06
CA THR A 10 -8.00 1.70 1.31
C THR A 10 -9.48 1.52 1.00
N PRO A 11 -10.29 0.99 1.95
CA PRO A 11 -11.70 0.71 1.68
C PRO A 11 -12.58 1.95 1.64
N PHE A 12 -12.19 3.01 2.34
CA PHE A 12 -13.09 4.08 2.69
C PHE A 12 -13.24 5.14 1.61
N CYS A 13 -12.15 5.74 1.18
CA CYS A 13 -12.16 6.76 0.14
C CYS A 13 -11.61 6.24 -1.18
N GLY A 14 -11.21 4.97 -1.20
CA GLY A 14 -10.53 4.41 -2.37
C GLY A 14 -9.17 5.05 -2.62
N GLU A 15 -8.53 5.55 -1.57
CA GLU A 15 -7.23 6.19 -1.68
C GLU A 15 -6.18 5.18 -2.13
N GLU A 16 -5.58 5.46 -3.26
CA GLU A 16 -4.59 4.58 -3.87
C GLU A 16 -3.22 5.26 -3.88
N ALA A 17 -2.17 4.47 -3.72
CA ALA A 17 -0.79 4.94 -3.83
C ALA A 17 0.01 3.99 -4.70
N ASP A 18 0.79 4.55 -5.61
CA ASP A 18 1.71 3.78 -6.43
C ASP A 18 3.01 3.58 -5.65
N VAL A 19 3.46 2.34 -5.54
CA VAL A 19 4.67 1.96 -4.81
C VAL A 19 5.54 1.11 -5.73
N TYR A 20 6.82 1.37 -5.72
CA TYR A 20 7.79 0.65 -6.55
C TYR A 20 8.73 -0.13 -5.65
N ILE A 21 8.80 -1.45 -5.84
CA ILE A 21 9.49 -2.36 -4.94
C ILE A 21 10.65 -3.05 -5.63
N ALA A 22 11.83 -3.00 -5.00
CA ALA A 22 12.98 -3.80 -5.39
C ALA A 22 13.12 -4.97 -4.42
N ALA A 23 13.10 -6.19 -4.92
CA ALA A 23 13.16 -7.38 -4.07
C ALA A 23 13.92 -8.51 -4.76
N GLU A 24 14.69 -9.28 -3.99
CA GLU A 24 15.42 -10.44 -4.49
C GLU A 24 14.58 -11.71 -4.46
N THR A 25 13.62 -11.78 -3.53
CA THR A 25 12.74 -12.94 -3.37
C THR A 25 11.29 -12.51 -3.38
N GLU A 26 10.41 -13.46 -3.66
CA GLU A 26 8.98 -13.22 -3.61
C GLU A 26 8.51 -12.87 -2.19
N LYS A 27 9.11 -13.50 -1.18
CA LYS A 27 8.81 -13.18 0.22
C LYS A 27 9.13 -11.73 0.55
N GLU A 28 10.31 -11.26 0.16
CA GLU A 28 10.72 -9.86 0.36
C GLU A 28 9.76 -8.91 -0.35
N TYR A 29 9.36 -9.23 -1.57
CA TYR A 29 8.39 -8.47 -2.34
C TYR A 29 7.05 -8.34 -1.59
N HIS A 30 6.52 -9.47 -1.11
CA HIS A 30 5.24 -9.48 -0.37
C HIS A 30 5.35 -8.74 0.96
N ASP A 31 6.44 -8.91 1.70
CA ASP A 31 6.65 -8.22 2.97
C ASP A 31 6.68 -6.70 2.78
N LYS A 32 7.38 -6.23 1.76
CA LYS A 32 7.44 -4.80 1.43
C LYS A 32 6.09 -4.26 0.96
N ALA A 33 5.37 -5.02 0.16
CA ALA A 33 4.04 -4.63 -0.32
C ALA A 33 3.05 -4.52 0.85
N ASN A 34 3.09 -5.45 1.79
CA ASN A 34 2.24 -5.41 2.97
C ASN A 34 2.58 -4.24 3.90
N GLU A 35 3.86 -3.94 4.05
CA GLU A 35 4.32 -2.80 4.84
C GLU A 35 3.85 -1.48 4.24
N ALA A 36 3.98 -1.32 2.93
CA ALA A 36 3.51 -0.13 2.22
C ALA A 36 1.99 0.02 2.33
N THR A 37 1.26 -1.09 2.26
CA THR A 37 -0.19 -1.10 2.42
C THR A 37 -0.60 -0.59 3.80
N ALA A 38 0.09 -1.04 4.85
CA ALA A 38 -0.17 -0.61 6.21
C ALA A 38 0.11 0.90 6.38
N GLU A 39 1.22 1.39 5.83
CA GLU A 39 1.57 2.80 5.89
C GLU A 39 0.53 3.68 5.18
N ASN A 40 0.09 3.27 3.99
CA ASN A 40 -0.94 3.99 3.25
C ASN A 40 -2.26 4.00 4.00
N GLY A 41 -2.63 2.87 4.60
CA GLY A 41 -3.83 2.75 5.41
C GLY A 41 -3.81 3.69 6.61
N MET A 42 -2.68 3.78 7.30
CA MET A 42 -2.50 4.69 8.44
C MET A 42 -2.60 6.15 8.04
N GLU A 43 -2.02 6.52 6.91
CA GLU A 43 -2.01 7.91 6.43
C GLU A 43 -3.43 8.43 6.13
N TRP A 44 -4.27 7.59 5.55
CA TRP A 44 -5.61 7.97 5.12
C TRP A 44 -6.70 7.56 6.11
N PHE A 45 -6.33 7.06 7.28
CA PHE A 45 -7.30 6.63 8.28
C PHE A 45 -7.83 7.82 9.07
N ASP A 46 -9.12 8.07 8.92
CA ASP A 46 -9.83 9.06 9.74
C ASP A 46 -10.68 8.28 10.75
N GLU A 47 -10.14 8.13 11.96
CA GLU A 47 -10.77 7.35 13.03
C GLU A 47 -12.18 7.87 13.36
N ASP A 48 -12.34 9.17 13.49
CA ASP A 48 -13.62 9.76 13.86
C ASP A 48 -14.70 9.48 12.82
N ASP A 49 -14.36 9.69 11.54
CA ASP A 49 -15.30 9.46 10.44
C ASP A 49 -15.61 7.97 10.27
N TRP A 50 -14.61 7.12 10.40
CA TRP A 50 -14.81 5.67 10.31
C TRP A 50 -15.69 5.16 11.43
N LEU A 51 -15.44 5.58 12.68
CA LEU A 51 -16.22 5.17 13.84
C LEU A 51 -17.66 5.70 13.79
N GLU A 52 -17.88 6.88 13.23
CA GLU A 52 -19.21 7.42 13.02
C GLU A 52 -20.06 6.52 12.11
N ARG A 53 -19.42 5.96 11.08
CA ARG A 53 -20.10 5.06 10.13
C ARG A 53 -20.25 3.63 10.64
N HIS A 54 -19.41 3.21 11.60
CA HIS A 54 -19.35 1.85 12.12
C HIS A 54 -19.46 1.82 13.64
N HIS A 55 -20.22 2.72 14.22
CA HIS A 55 -20.27 2.94 15.66
C HIS A 55 -20.75 1.73 16.47
N ASP A 56 -21.45 0.79 15.86
CA ASP A 56 -21.94 -0.42 16.52
C ASP A 56 -20.98 -1.62 16.39
N ASP A 57 -19.85 -1.45 15.72
CA ASP A 57 -18.89 -2.53 15.47
C ASP A 57 -17.62 -2.32 16.31
N GLU A 58 -17.42 -3.18 17.31
CA GLU A 58 -16.24 -3.14 18.18
C GLU A 58 -14.94 -3.41 17.43
N ASN A 59 -15.01 -4.10 16.30
CA ASN A 59 -13.85 -4.47 15.50
C ASN A 59 -13.67 -3.60 14.26
N SER A 60 -14.36 -2.46 14.19
CA SER A 60 -14.38 -1.64 12.99
C SER A 60 -12.99 -1.16 12.52
N ILE A 61 -12.09 -0.87 13.47
CA ILE A 61 -10.73 -0.44 13.14
C ILE A 61 -9.94 -1.58 12.51
N ASP A 62 -10.05 -2.78 13.07
CA ASP A 62 -9.41 -3.96 12.49
C ASP A 62 -9.99 -4.28 11.10
N ASP A 63 -11.29 -4.11 10.93
CA ASP A 63 -11.96 -4.30 9.65
C ASP A 63 -11.45 -3.31 8.60
N TYR A 64 -11.19 -2.06 8.99
CA TYR A 64 -10.60 -1.07 8.10
C TYR A 64 -9.26 -1.56 7.55
N TYR A 65 -8.35 -1.96 8.44
CA TYR A 65 -7.03 -2.44 8.03
C TYR A 65 -7.09 -3.75 7.27
N ALA A 66 -8.03 -4.62 7.59
CA ALA A 66 -8.24 -5.87 6.87
C ALA A 66 -8.71 -5.64 5.42
N GLN A 67 -9.39 -4.54 5.17
CA GLN A 67 -9.87 -4.18 3.83
C GLN A 67 -8.84 -3.39 3.02
N CYS A 68 -7.79 -2.86 3.66
CA CYS A 68 -6.66 -2.29 2.93
C CYS A 68 -5.92 -3.40 2.21
N GLY A 69 -5.43 -3.11 1.03
CA GLY A 69 -4.70 -4.12 0.27
C GLY A 69 -3.84 -3.51 -0.82
N TRP A 70 -3.30 -4.37 -1.64
CA TRP A 70 -2.48 -3.95 -2.78
C TRP A 70 -2.70 -4.90 -3.95
N ARG A 71 -2.40 -4.40 -5.14
CA ARG A 71 -2.43 -5.23 -6.36
C ARG A 71 -1.19 -4.95 -7.19
N LEU A 72 -0.71 -5.97 -7.88
CA LEU A 72 0.41 -5.84 -8.79
C LEU A 72 -0.07 -5.16 -10.07
N MET A 73 0.57 -4.05 -10.41
CA MET A 73 0.28 -3.33 -11.66
C MET A 73 1.14 -3.86 -12.81
N GLY A 74 2.36 -4.31 -12.50
CA GLY A 74 3.27 -4.87 -13.47
C GLY A 74 4.70 -4.87 -12.94
N MET A 75 5.59 -5.49 -13.70
CA MET A 75 7.01 -5.45 -13.40
C MET A 75 7.63 -4.29 -14.16
N ILE A 76 8.66 -3.69 -13.58
CA ILE A 76 9.41 -2.60 -14.20
C ILE A 76 10.88 -2.98 -14.28
N THR A 77 11.65 -2.22 -15.03
CA THR A 77 13.08 -2.43 -15.17
C THR A 77 13.84 -1.71 -14.05
N GLU A 78 15.09 -2.12 -13.83
CA GLU A 78 16.00 -1.43 -12.91
C GLU A 78 16.15 0.05 -13.27
N GLU A 79 16.25 0.33 -14.56
CA GLU A 79 16.38 1.70 -15.06
C GLU A 79 15.16 2.54 -14.71
N GLU A 80 13.97 1.99 -14.92
CA GLU A 80 12.71 2.66 -14.55
C GLU A 80 12.61 2.89 -13.05
N TYR A 81 12.97 1.89 -12.24
CA TYR A 81 12.98 2.00 -10.79
C TYR A 81 13.90 3.12 -10.31
N ASN A 82 15.13 3.16 -10.84
CA ASN A 82 16.09 4.19 -10.45
C ASN A 82 15.62 5.59 -10.83
N LYS A 83 15.01 5.73 -11.99
CA LYS A 83 14.45 7.02 -12.43
C LYS A 83 13.32 7.48 -11.51
N LEU A 84 12.41 6.57 -11.15
CA LEU A 84 11.30 6.88 -10.26
C LEU A 84 11.80 7.29 -8.87
N ASN A 85 12.83 6.61 -8.38
CA ASN A 85 13.45 6.94 -7.10
C ASN A 85 14.07 8.34 -7.12
N GLU A 86 14.71 8.71 -8.23
CA GLU A 86 15.27 10.07 -8.41
C GLU A 86 14.19 11.13 -8.46
N GLU A 87 13.01 10.80 -8.98
CA GLU A 87 11.86 11.70 -9.06
C GLU A 87 11.14 11.88 -7.73
N GLY A 88 11.53 11.13 -6.70
CA GLY A 88 10.91 11.23 -5.38
C GLY A 88 9.67 10.37 -5.23
N GLU A 89 9.44 9.42 -6.11
CA GLU A 89 8.36 8.46 -6.00
C GLU A 89 8.58 7.48 -4.85
N TRP A 90 7.51 6.82 -4.41
CA TRP A 90 7.59 5.88 -3.29
C TRP A 90 8.28 4.58 -3.74
N CYS A 91 9.57 4.49 -3.50
CA CYS A 91 10.40 3.33 -3.82
C CYS A 91 10.93 2.69 -2.53
N ILE A 92 10.82 1.37 -2.45
CA ILE A 92 11.28 0.62 -1.26
C ILE A 92 12.01 -0.67 -1.63
#